data_7509a485cba1768275478d27d3e579db
#
_entry.id   7509a485cba1768275478d27d3e579db
#
_cell.length_a   1.000
_cell.length_b   1.000
_cell.length_c   1.000
_cell.angle_alpha   90.00
_cell.angle_beta   90.00
_cell.angle_gamma   90.00
#
_symmetry.space_group_name_H-M   'P 1'
#
loop_
_entity.id
_entity.type
_entity.pdbx_description
1 polymer ?
#
loop_
_entity_poly.entity_id
_entity_poly.type
_entity_poly.pdbx_seq_one_letter_code
_entity_poly.pdbx_strand_id
1 'polypeptide(L)'
;MTKTQNPRIYDLEDRTLGFAKNVRVFVRKLSKTPINNEDGKQPVKASGPVGANYIEATEALSKKDFTTRIKICRKEAKESRYWLKLIDTCSEMERENERQYLEKEAQNL
;
A
#
# COMPACT_ATOMS: atom_id res chain seq x y z
N MET A 1 2.92 -24.41 -13.84
CA MET A 1 2.73 -23.33 -12.91
C MET A 1 4.01 -22.80 -12.39
N THR A 2 4.21 -21.63 -12.70
CA THR A 2 5.48 -21.01 -12.39
C THR A 2 5.56 -20.44 -10.98
N LYS A 3 4.42 -20.17 -10.37
CA LYS A 3 4.44 -19.55 -9.05
C LYS A 3 5.06 -20.46 -7.99
N THR A 4 5.21 -21.74 -8.28
CA THR A 4 5.82 -22.65 -7.34
C THR A 4 7.31 -22.40 -7.19
N GLN A 5 7.91 -21.67 -8.09
CA GLN A 5 9.36 -21.48 -8.09
C GLN A 5 9.82 -20.55 -6.97
N ASN A 6 9.04 -19.51 -6.69
CA ASN A 6 9.39 -18.61 -5.63
C ASN A 6 8.10 -18.02 -5.05
N PRO A 7 7.46 -18.78 -4.17
CA PRO A 7 6.15 -18.37 -3.62
C PRO A 7 6.20 -17.05 -2.89
N ARG A 8 7.33 -16.76 -2.23
CA ARG A 8 7.46 -15.52 -1.48
C ARG A 8 7.44 -14.30 -2.39
N ILE A 9 8.18 -14.33 -3.49
CA ILE A 9 8.21 -13.23 -4.43
C ILE A 9 6.85 -13.04 -5.07
N TYR A 10 6.25 -14.14 -5.48
CA TYR A 10 4.94 -14.10 -6.10
C TYR A 10 3.89 -13.53 -5.15
N ASP A 11 3.98 -13.96 -3.89
CA ASP A 11 3.05 -13.52 -2.86
C ASP A 11 3.16 -12.02 -2.63
N LEU A 12 4.36 -11.46 -2.61
CA LEU A 12 4.55 -10.03 -2.39
C LEU A 12 3.99 -9.20 -3.53
N GLU A 13 4.13 -9.68 -4.75
CA GLU A 13 3.57 -8.95 -5.88
C GLU A 13 2.05 -8.87 -5.76
N ASP A 14 1.42 -9.98 -5.46
CA ASP A 14 -0.03 -10.03 -5.28
C ASP A 14 -0.47 -9.21 -4.07
N ARG A 15 0.28 -9.29 -2.99
CA ARG A 15 -0.09 -8.60 -1.76
C ARG A 15 0.02 -7.08 -1.92
N THR A 16 1.05 -6.61 -2.61
CA THR A 16 1.19 -5.16 -2.81
C THR A 16 0.11 -4.64 -3.74
N LEU A 17 -0.25 -5.41 -4.74
CA LEU A 17 -1.35 -5.04 -5.63
C LEU A 17 -2.67 -4.99 -4.87
N GLY A 18 -2.93 -6.04 -4.08
CA GLY A 18 -4.15 -6.10 -3.27
C GLY A 18 -4.25 -4.95 -2.29
N PHE A 19 -3.12 -4.61 -1.66
CA PHE A 19 -3.06 -3.49 -0.75
C PHE A 19 -3.49 -2.19 -1.44
N ALA A 20 -2.90 -1.92 -2.60
CA ALA A 20 -3.23 -0.69 -3.33
C ALA A 20 -4.71 -0.66 -3.75
N LYS A 21 -5.23 -1.79 -4.19
CA LYS A 21 -6.65 -1.87 -4.57
C LYS A 21 -7.55 -1.65 -3.37
N ASN A 22 -7.21 -2.24 -2.24
CA ASN A 22 -8.01 -2.11 -1.02
C ASN A 22 -7.98 -0.70 -0.47
N VAL A 23 -6.86 -0.02 -0.61
CA VAL A 23 -6.78 1.40 -0.23
C VAL A 23 -7.77 2.21 -1.05
N ARG A 24 -7.85 1.94 -2.35
CA ARG A 24 -8.77 2.67 -3.21
C ARG A 24 -10.23 2.40 -2.86
N VAL A 25 -10.55 1.15 -2.54
CA VAL A 25 -11.90 0.81 -2.11
C VAL A 25 -12.26 1.55 -0.81
N PHE A 26 -11.32 1.55 0.13
CA PHE A 26 -11.51 2.23 1.41
C PHE A 26 -11.75 3.73 1.21
N VAL A 27 -10.89 4.38 0.43
CA VAL A 27 -11.00 5.82 0.19
C VAL A 27 -12.33 6.15 -0.49
N ARG A 28 -12.76 5.29 -1.41
CA ARG A 28 -14.02 5.51 -2.13
C ARG A 28 -15.22 5.50 -1.20
N LYS A 29 -15.14 4.75 -0.11
CA LYS A 29 -16.25 4.62 0.85
C LYS A 29 -16.25 5.69 1.92
N LEU A 30 -15.20 6.49 2.03
CA LEU A 30 -15.12 7.53 3.05
C LEU A 30 -16.21 8.59 2.85
N SER A 31 -16.67 9.16 3.96
CA SER A 31 -17.57 10.28 3.90
C SER A 31 -16.93 11.42 3.13
N LYS A 32 -17.69 12.06 2.26
CA LYS A 32 -17.18 13.11 1.39
C LYS A 32 -17.15 14.44 2.14
N THR A 33 -16.05 14.71 2.80
CA THR A 33 -15.80 15.98 3.47
C THR A 33 -14.62 16.65 2.78
N PRO A 34 -14.45 17.97 2.93
CA PRO A 34 -13.30 18.64 2.33
C PRO A 34 -11.96 18.03 2.79
N ILE A 35 -11.87 17.65 4.06
CA ILE A 35 -10.65 17.06 4.59
C ILE A 35 -10.42 15.69 3.97
N ASN A 36 -11.45 14.85 3.93
CA ASN A 36 -11.30 13.52 3.35
C ASN A 36 -11.05 13.56 1.85
N ASN A 37 -11.66 14.53 1.16
CA ASN A 37 -11.40 14.69 -0.27
C ASN A 37 -9.93 14.99 -0.53
N GLU A 38 -9.32 15.75 0.38
CA GLU A 38 -7.91 16.09 0.23
C GLU A 38 -7.01 14.97 0.71
N ASP A 39 -7.23 14.50 1.95
CA ASP A 39 -6.35 13.51 2.56
C ASP A 39 -6.45 12.14 1.90
N GLY A 40 -7.61 11.80 1.35
CA GLY A 40 -7.79 10.51 0.70
C GLY A 40 -6.91 10.32 -0.52
N LYS A 41 -6.48 11.42 -1.14
CA LYS A 41 -5.58 11.34 -2.30
C LYS A 41 -4.22 10.78 -1.92
N GLN A 42 -3.79 11.00 -0.70
CA GLN A 42 -2.43 10.67 -0.29
C GLN A 42 -2.19 9.16 -0.20
N PRO A 43 -3.01 8.37 0.50
CA PRO A 43 -2.78 6.92 0.51
C PRO A 43 -2.96 6.30 -0.86
N VAL A 44 -3.81 6.87 -1.71
CA VAL A 44 -3.93 6.40 -3.09
C VAL A 44 -2.61 6.60 -3.82
N LYS A 45 -2.00 7.78 -3.67
CA LYS A 45 -0.73 8.09 -4.34
C LYS A 45 0.42 7.25 -3.80
N ALA A 46 0.43 6.98 -2.49
CA ALA A 46 1.55 6.27 -1.88
C ALA A 46 1.44 4.78 -2.06
N SER A 47 0.23 4.22 -2.06
CA SER A 47 0.06 2.77 -2.09
C SER A 47 0.42 2.14 -3.42
N GLY A 48 0.17 2.83 -4.54
CA GLY A 48 0.53 2.30 -5.85
C GLY A 48 2.01 2.05 -6.00
N PRO A 49 2.86 3.02 -5.66
CA PRO A 49 4.31 2.84 -5.79
C PRO A 49 4.91 1.72 -4.97
N VAL A 50 4.23 1.24 -3.92
CA VAL A 50 4.76 0.12 -3.15
C VAL A 50 5.00 -1.07 -4.08
N GLY A 51 3.97 -1.50 -4.78
CA GLY A 51 4.10 -2.65 -5.68
C GLY A 51 4.90 -2.34 -6.93
N ALA A 52 4.74 -1.12 -7.46
CA ALA A 52 5.47 -0.74 -8.66
C ALA A 52 6.99 -0.81 -8.44
N ASN A 53 7.46 -0.33 -7.28
CA ASN A 53 8.88 -0.40 -6.99
C ASN A 53 9.33 -1.81 -6.67
N TYR A 54 8.45 -2.63 -6.12
CA TYR A 54 8.77 -4.03 -5.92
C TYR A 54 9.01 -4.74 -7.26
N ILE A 55 8.16 -4.47 -8.24
CA ILE A 55 8.34 -5.03 -9.58
C ILE A 55 9.66 -4.58 -10.17
N GLU A 56 10.00 -3.29 -10.00
CA GLU A 56 11.29 -2.79 -10.46
C GLU A 56 12.45 -3.52 -9.77
N ALA A 57 12.29 -3.83 -8.50
CA ALA A 57 13.33 -4.55 -7.76
C ALA A 57 13.54 -5.94 -8.36
N THR A 58 12.47 -6.63 -8.73
CA THR A 58 12.60 -7.99 -9.28
C THR A 58 13.28 -7.99 -10.65
N GLU A 59 13.28 -6.85 -11.34
CA GLU A 59 13.92 -6.71 -12.65
C GLU A 59 15.28 -6.02 -12.56
N ALA A 60 15.76 -5.77 -11.34
CA ALA A 60 16.99 -5.02 -11.16
C ALA A 60 18.19 -5.77 -11.71
N LEU A 61 19.11 -5.04 -12.34
CA LEU A 61 20.29 -5.62 -12.96
C LEU A 61 21.47 -5.74 -12.00
N SER A 62 21.39 -5.12 -10.85
CA SER A 62 22.46 -5.16 -9.86
C SER A 62 21.89 -5.28 -8.47
N LYS A 63 22.74 -5.74 -7.54
CA LYS A 63 22.37 -5.85 -6.15
C LYS A 63 22.08 -4.47 -5.55
N LYS A 64 22.88 -3.49 -5.93
CA LYS A 64 22.69 -2.12 -5.45
C LYS A 64 21.35 -1.58 -5.90
N ASP A 65 21.00 -1.80 -7.13
CA ASP A 65 19.74 -1.33 -7.69
C ASP A 65 18.57 -2.03 -7.01
N PHE A 66 18.67 -3.33 -6.80
CA PHE A 66 17.66 -4.09 -6.08
C PHE A 66 17.42 -3.50 -4.68
N THR A 67 18.52 -3.27 -3.96
CA THR A 67 18.43 -2.74 -2.59
C THR A 67 17.76 -1.36 -2.57
N THR A 68 18.12 -0.52 -3.54
CA THR A 68 17.52 0.81 -3.64
C THR A 68 16.02 0.72 -3.85
N ARG A 69 15.58 -0.16 -4.75
CA ARG A 69 14.14 -0.31 -5.02
C ARG A 69 13.38 -0.85 -3.83
N ILE A 70 13.98 -1.79 -3.10
CA ILE A 70 13.34 -2.34 -1.90
C ILE A 70 13.18 -1.25 -0.84
N LYS A 71 14.19 -0.40 -0.69
CA LYS A 71 14.10 0.71 0.27
C LYS A 71 12.98 1.66 -0.10
N ILE A 72 12.78 1.92 -1.38
CA ILE A 72 11.69 2.77 -1.82
C ILE A 72 10.34 2.11 -1.54
N CYS A 73 10.23 0.80 -1.76
CA CYS A 73 9.00 0.08 -1.41
C CYS A 73 8.64 0.30 0.05
N ARG A 74 9.60 0.14 0.93
CA ARG A 74 9.38 0.29 2.37
C ARG A 74 8.98 1.72 2.71
N LYS A 75 9.63 2.68 2.09
CA LYS A 75 9.32 4.08 2.31
C LYS A 75 7.89 4.38 1.93
N GLU A 76 7.46 3.89 0.76
CA GLU A 76 6.10 4.14 0.29
C GLU A 76 5.06 3.43 1.14
N ALA A 77 5.37 2.23 1.62
CA ALA A 77 4.47 1.52 2.52
C ALA A 77 4.31 2.29 3.83
N LYS A 78 5.39 2.83 4.34
CA LYS A 78 5.38 3.60 5.56
C LYS A 78 4.59 4.88 5.40
N GLU A 79 4.74 5.55 4.26
CA GLU A 79 3.97 6.75 3.97
C GLU A 79 2.50 6.43 3.84
N SER A 80 2.18 5.32 3.18
CA SER A 80 0.78 4.89 3.07
C SER A 80 0.17 4.72 4.45
N ARG A 81 0.90 4.09 5.35
CA ARG A 81 0.42 3.87 6.71
C ARG A 81 0.18 5.19 7.44
N TYR A 82 1.09 6.12 7.28
CA TYR A 82 0.94 7.44 7.88
C TYR A 82 -0.35 8.13 7.42
N TRP A 83 -0.56 8.13 6.10
CA TRP A 83 -1.74 8.79 5.54
C TRP A 83 -3.03 8.10 5.96
N LEU A 84 -3.01 6.76 6.06
CA LEU A 84 -4.17 6.03 6.52
C LEU A 84 -4.52 6.40 7.97
N LYS A 85 -3.51 6.59 8.80
CA LYS A 85 -3.74 6.99 10.19
C LYS A 85 -4.36 8.38 10.28
N LEU A 86 -4.02 9.24 9.34
CA LEU A 86 -4.49 10.63 9.36
C LEU A 86 -5.94 10.75 8.91
N ILE A 87 -6.44 9.82 8.12
CA ILE A 87 -7.79 9.86 7.58
C ILE A 87 -8.82 9.94 8.72
N ASP A 88 -9.84 10.78 8.50
CA ASP A 88 -10.95 10.91 9.44
C ASP A 88 -12.07 9.96 9.01
N THR A 89 -12.29 8.93 9.80
CA THR A 89 -13.33 7.95 9.50
C THR A 89 -14.72 8.42 9.93
N CYS A 90 -14.81 9.62 10.51
CA CYS A 90 -16.08 10.20 10.97
C CYS A 90 -16.80 9.28 11.95
N SER A 91 -16.03 8.56 12.76
CA SER A 91 -16.55 7.64 13.77
C SER A 91 -17.36 6.48 13.21
N GLU A 92 -17.23 6.19 11.92
CA GLU A 92 -17.89 5.03 11.33
C GLU A 92 -17.07 3.79 11.66
N MET A 93 -17.69 2.89 12.42
CA MET A 93 -17.01 1.71 12.90
C MET A 93 -16.43 0.85 11.78
N GLU A 94 -17.19 0.69 10.72
CA GLU A 94 -16.77 -0.12 9.58
C GLU A 94 -15.52 0.46 8.91
N ARG A 95 -15.53 1.80 8.74
CA ARG A 95 -14.38 2.49 8.14
C ARG A 95 -13.17 2.40 9.06
N GLU A 96 -13.40 2.48 10.36
CA GLU A 96 -12.31 2.39 11.33
C GLU A 96 -11.66 1.01 11.29
N ASN A 97 -12.47 -0.03 11.22
CA ASN A 97 -11.95 -1.38 11.14
C ASN A 97 -11.15 -1.61 9.86
N GLU A 98 -11.65 -1.09 8.74
CA GLU A 98 -10.94 -1.18 7.46
C GLU A 98 -9.61 -0.45 7.52
N ARG A 99 -9.60 0.72 8.13
CA ARG A 99 -8.37 1.49 8.27
C ARG A 99 -7.33 0.73 9.05
N GLN A 100 -7.74 0.14 10.18
CA GLN A 100 -6.80 -0.61 11.01
C GLN A 100 -6.23 -1.82 10.27
N TYR A 101 -7.08 -2.48 9.49
CA TYR A 101 -6.61 -3.60 8.69
C TYR A 101 -5.56 -3.15 7.67
N LEU A 102 -5.83 -2.03 7.00
CA LEU A 102 -4.90 -1.53 5.98
C LEU A 102 -3.60 -1.03 6.60
N GLU A 103 -3.67 -0.39 7.77
CA GLU A 103 -2.45 0.02 8.48
C GLU A 103 -1.57 -1.19 8.78
N LYS A 104 -2.17 -2.28 9.22
CA LYS A 104 -1.45 -3.48 9.53
C LYS A 104 -0.86 -4.11 8.28
N GLU A 105 -1.62 -4.12 7.18
CA GLU A 105 -1.10 -4.60 5.90
C GLU A 105 0.12 -3.80 5.46
N ALA A 106 0.03 -2.48 5.56
CA ALA A 106 1.16 -1.62 5.19
C ALA A 106 2.39 -1.93 6.03
N GLN A 107 2.19 -2.19 7.30
CA GLN A 107 3.30 -2.50 8.21
C GLN A 107 3.96 -3.82 7.85
N ASN A 108 3.19 -4.77 7.35
CA ASN A 108 3.69 -6.10 7.03
C ASN A 108 4.27 -6.23 5.62
N LEU A 109 4.17 -5.18 4.84
CA LEU A 109 4.78 -5.16 3.51
C LEU A 109 6.22 -4.68 3.61
#